data_572eecdc38e1abb73b45b2a24822c2fa
#
_entry.id   572eecdc38e1abb73b45b2a24822c2fa
#
_cell.length_a   1.000
_cell.length_b   1.000
_cell.length_c   1.000
_cell.angle_alpha   90.00
_cell.angle_beta   90.00
_cell.angle_gamma   90.00
#
_symmetry.space_group_name_H-M   'P 1'
#
loop_
_entity.id
_entity.type
_entity.pdbx_description
1 polymer ?
#
loop_
_entity_poly.entity_id
_entity_poly.type
_entity_poly.pdbx_seq_one_letter_code
_entity_poly.pdbx_strand_id
1 'polypeptide(L)'
;MTTRVVLYRFAWIKSLRILLRAKLLQLTAGVGICVPALQIYSAGGTLGLYDYGVIAAFSGGTIAVGSTLSWYARRFAGEIAFLPKSDQIEVSTLTMAGHRLDRQYASSDVGQSLPASTAETELQSLHGAHMVPLNVDEHTYMLVGRPPHVREPAALAALLAGRGSELKRLVPDPPS
;
A
#
# COMPACT_ATOMS: atom_id res chain seq x y z
N MET A 1 -13.23 -14.81 19.76
CA MET A 1 -12.56 -14.69 18.47
C MET A 1 -13.29 -13.66 17.64
N THR A 2 -12.59 -12.66 17.14
CA THR A 2 -13.21 -11.62 16.29
C THR A 2 -13.34 -12.20 14.88
N THR A 3 -14.55 -12.39 14.42
CA THR A 3 -14.80 -12.87 13.06
C THR A 3 -14.33 -11.80 12.08
N ARG A 4 -13.37 -12.13 11.23
CA ARG A 4 -12.74 -11.23 10.27
C ARG A 4 -12.93 -11.79 8.87
N VAL A 5 -13.59 -11.04 7.99
CA VAL A 5 -13.84 -11.45 6.60
C VAL A 5 -12.98 -10.65 5.67
N VAL A 6 -12.13 -11.32 4.91
CA VAL A 6 -11.20 -10.69 3.97
C VAL A 6 -11.91 -10.42 2.65
N LEU A 7 -12.11 -9.15 2.30
CA LEU A 7 -12.74 -8.71 1.06
C LEU A 7 -11.73 -8.65 -0.10
N TYR A 8 -10.52 -8.17 0.21
CA TYR A 8 -9.46 -7.96 -0.75
C TYR A 8 -8.11 -8.35 -0.15
N ARG A 9 -7.26 -8.98 -0.96
CA ARG A 9 -5.89 -9.32 -0.56
C ARG A 9 -4.94 -9.23 -1.74
N PHE A 10 -3.98 -8.32 -1.66
CA PHE A 10 -2.96 -8.16 -2.68
C PHE A 10 -1.95 -9.33 -2.65
N ALA A 11 -1.94 -10.17 -3.69
CA ALA A 11 -1.10 -11.38 -3.71
C ALA A 11 0.40 -11.07 -3.64
N TRP A 12 0.82 -9.94 -4.20
CA TRP A 12 2.24 -9.54 -4.27
C TRP A 12 2.73 -8.74 -3.07
N ILE A 13 1.96 -8.68 -1.98
CA ILE A 13 2.32 -7.94 -0.76
C ILE A 13 3.65 -8.43 -0.16
N LYS A 14 3.94 -9.73 -0.27
CA LYS A 14 5.21 -10.32 0.18
C LYS A 14 6.40 -9.81 -0.63
N SER A 15 6.26 -9.77 -1.96
CA SER A 15 7.30 -9.25 -2.86
C SER A 15 7.54 -7.76 -2.64
N LEU A 16 6.48 -6.97 -2.46
CA LEU A 16 6.59 -5.55 -2.12
C LEU A 16 7.32 -5.34 -0.79
N ARG A 17 7.04 -6.16 0.21
CA ARG A 17 7.74 -6.14 1.50
C ARG A 17 9.24 -6.41 1.36
N ILE A 18 9.61 -7.41 0.56
CA ILE A 18 11.01 -7.75 0.29
C ILE A 18 11.70 -6.59 -0.43
N LEU A 19 11.03 -6.00 -1.42
CA LEU A 19 11.57 -4.86 -2.17
C LEU A 19 11.82 -3.64 -1.26
N LEU A 20 10.87 -3.31 -0.38
CA LEU A 20 11.03 -2.23 0.59
C LEU A 20 12.23 -2.47 1.53
N ARG A 21 12.36 -3.68 2.05
CA ARG A 21 13.50 -4.05 2.93
C ARG A 21 14.83 -4.01 2.20
N ALA A 22 14.87 -4.51 0.96
CA ALA A 22 16.07 -4.46 0.13
C ALA A 22 16.49 -3.01 -0.15
N LYS A 23 15.53 -2.12 -0.44
CA LYS A 23 15.78 -0.69 -0.64
C LYS A 23 16.24 0.01 0.65
N LEU A 24 15.67 -0.32 1.78
CA LEU A 24 16.13 0.20 3.07
C LEU A 24 17.57 -0.24 3.36
N LEU A 25 17.89 -1.52 3.13
CA LEU A 25 19.24 -2.04 3.26
C LEU A 25 20.22 -1.36 2.30
N GLN A 26 19.83 -1.15 1.06
CA GLN A 26 20.64 -0.41 0.08
C GLN A 26 20.91 1.02 0.53
N LEU A 27 19.91 1.71 1.10
CA LEU A 27 20.05 3.08 1.60
C LEU A 27 21.00 3.13 2.81
N THR A 28 20.86 2.21 3.77
CA THR A 28 21.73 2.15 4.95
C THR A 28 23.17 1.77 4.58
N ALA A 29 23.35 0.82 3.66
CA ALA A 29 24.67 0.44 3.14
C ALA A 29 25.31 1.61 2.36
N GLY A 30 24.55 2.32 1.54
CA GLY A 30 25.01 3.49 0.81
C GLY A 30 25.52 4.58 1.75
N VAL A 31 24.75 4.93 2.77
CA VAL A 31 25.18 5.91 3.79
C VAL A 31 26.41 5.40 4.54
N GLY A 32 26.42 4.13 4.97
CA GLY A 32 27.53 3.53 5.70
C GLY A 32 28.85 3.46 4.92
N ILE A 33 28.78 3.42 3.60
CA ILE A 33 29.97 3.40 2.73
C ILE A 33 30.35 4.83 2.27
N CYS A 34 29.38 5.61 1.82
CA CYS A 34 29.66 6.93 1.26
C CYS A 34 30.17 7.93 2.29
N VAL A 35 29.66 7.90 3.54
CA VAL A 35 30.11 8.85 4.57
C VAL A 35 31.57 8.63 4.97
N PRO A 36 32.02 7.42 5.31
CA PRO A 36 33.44 7.16 5.58
C PRO A 36 34.34 7.43 4.37
N ALA A 37 33.92 7.06 3.17
CA ALA A 37 34.68 7.33 1.95
C ALA A 37 34.88 8.83 1.76
N LEU A 38 33.84 9.65 1.90
CA LEU A 38 33.95 11.10 1.84
C LEU A 38 34.90 11.66 2.92
N GLN A 39 34.87 11.14 4.13
CA GLN A 39 35.77 11.56 5.22
C GLN A 39 37.24 11.25 4.90
N ILE A 40 37.54 10.04 4.39
CA ILE A 40 38.90 9.64 4.00
C ILE A 40 39.40 10.51 2.87
N TYR A 41 38.60 10.75 1.83
CA TYR A 41 38.97 11.58 0.67
C TYR A 41 39.12 13.05 1.07
N SER A 42 38.29 13.60 1.95
CA SER A 42 38.38 14.97 2.40
C SER A 42 39.65 15.23 3.26
N ALA A 43 40.16 14.18 3.93
CA ALA A 43 41.33 14.29 4.80
C ALA A 43 42.67 14.22 4.05
N GLY A 44 42.72 13.67 2.84
CA GLY A 44 44.00 13.48 2.13
C GLY A 44 43.94 13.44 0.60
N GLY A 45 42.77 13.54 0.00
CA GLY A 45 42.59 13.45 -1.45
C GLY A 45 41.84 14.65 -2.03
N THR A 46 42.17 15.04 -3.23
CA THR A 46 41.42 16.05 -4.00
C THR A 46 40.27 15.37 -4.71
N LEU A 47 39.03 15.45 -4.12
CA LEU A 47 37.84 15.13 -4.86
C LEU A 47 37.62 16.13 -5.99
N GLY A 48 37.58 15.66 -7.22
CA GLY A 48 37.24 16.48 -8.36
C GLY A 48 35.73 16.78 -8.39
N LEU A 49 35.37 17.80 -9.16
CA LEU A 49 33.96 18.17 -9.38
C LEU A 49 33.12 16.99 -9.89
N TYR A 50 33.73 16.12 -10.69
CA TYR A 50 33.09 14.89 -11.19
C TYR A 50 32.71 13.93 -10.08
N ASP A 51 33.56 13.69 -9.10
CA ASP A 51 33.32 12.77 -7.98
C ASP A 51 32.18 13.25 -7.11
N TYR A 52 32.13 14.56 -6.83
CA TYR A 52 30.96 15.16 -6.14
C TYR A 52 29.68 15.00 -6.95
N GLY A 53 29.74 15.15 -8.27
CA GLY A 53 28.59 14.95 -9.16
C GLY A 53 28.07 13.51 -9.12
N VAL A 54 28.93 12.52 -9.14
CA VAL A 54 28.56 11.10 -9.05
C VAL A 54 27.92 10.78 -7.70
N ILE A 55 28.53 11.25 -6.59
CA ILE A 55 27.99 11.02 -5.24
C ILE A 55 26.62 11.68 -5.09
N ALA A 56 26.48 12.91 -5.56
CA ALA A 56 25.20 13.64 -5.49
C ALA A 56 24.11 12.95 -6.32
N ALA A 57 24.42 12.51 -7.54
CA ALA A 57 23.49 11.80 -8.41
C ALA A 57 23.03 10.46 -7.81
N PHE A 58 23.98 9.68 -7.26
CA PHE A 58 23.68 8.40 -6.62
C PHE A 58 22.82 8.59 -5.36
N SER A 59 23.20 9.54 -4.50
CA SER A 59 22.47 9.84 -3.26
C SER A 59 21.07 10.39 -3.56
N GLY A 60 20.97 11.37 -4.46
CA GLY A 60 19.70 11.95 -4.89
C GLY A 60 18.76 10.92 -5.52
N GLY A 61 19.28 10.09 -6.42
CA GLY A 61 18.51 9.00 -7.02
C GLY A 61 18.00 7.98 -6.00
N THR A 62 18.85 7.60 -5.05
CA THR A 62 18.47 6.66 -3.99
C THR A 62 17.36 7.23 -3.09
N ILE A 63 17.46 8.50 -2.70
CA ILE A 63 16.45 9.20 -1.90
C ILE A 63 15.14 9.31 -2.69
N ALA A 64 15.18 9.71 -3.96
CA ALA A 64 14.00 9.87 -4.80
C ALA A 64 13.23 8.53 -4.94
N VAL A 65 13.93 7.44 -5.27
CA VAL A 65 13.32 6.10 -5.37
C VAL A 65 12.77 5.63 -4.01
N GLY A 66 13.52 5.83 -2.92
CA GLY A 66 13.09 5.47 -1.58
C GLY A 66 11.82 6.21 -1.14
N SER A 67 11.77 7.51 -1.40
CA SER A 67 10.60 8.36 -1.11
C SER A 67 9.39 7.95 -1.92
N THR A 68 9.55 7.70 -3.22
CA THR A 68 8.49 7.23 -4.11
C THR A 68 7.93 5.89 -3.64
N LEU A 69 8.80 4.91 -3.36
CA LEU A 69 8.37 3.59 -2.84
C LEU A 69 7.66 3.70 -1.50
N SER A 70 8.14 4.56 -0.60
CA SER A 70 7.50 4.81 0.70
C SER A 70 6.10 5.41 0.53
N TRP A 71 5.96 6.36 -0.38
CA TRP A 71 4.67 6.99 -0.70
C TRP A 71 3.67 5.95 -1.24
N TYR A 72 4.12 5.10 -2.20
CA TYR A 72 3.30 4.01 -2.72
C TYR A 72 2.93 2.99 -1.63
N ALA A 73 3.90 2.53 -0.83
CA ALA A 73 3.68 1.52 0.19
C ALA A 73 2.59 1.91 1.21
N ARG A 74 2.49 3.19 1.55
CA ARG A 74 1.47 3.71 2.47
C ARG A 74 0.08 3.82 1.84
N ARG A 75 0.01 3.97 0.52
CA ARG A 75 -1.24 4.13 -0.22
C ARG A 75 -1.78 2.83 -0.80
N PHE A 76 -0.92 1.86 -1.06
CA PHE A 76 -1.38 0.55 -1.52
C PHE A 76 -2.01 -0.24 -0.40
N ALA A 77 -3.29 -0.58 -0.58
CA ALA A 77 -3.95 -1.52 0.31
C ALA A 77 -3.41 -2.94 0.06
N GLY A 78 -2.78 -3.51 1.07
CA GLY A 78 -2.31 -4.89 1.05
C GLY A 78 -3.40 -5.89 1.34
N GLU A 79 -4.31 -5.53 2.23
CA GLU A 79 -5.48 -6.33 2.60
C GLU A 79 -6.59 -5.41 3.10
N ILE A 80 -7.81 -5.74 2.76
CA ILE A 80 -9.01 -5.10 3.31
C ILE A 80 -9.86 -6.20 3.91
N ALA A 81 -10.23 -6.03 5.15
CA ALA A 81 -11.10 -6.94 5.86
C ALA A 81 -12.27 -6.20 6.50
N PHE A 82 -13.41 -6.85 6.55
CA PHE A 82 -14.57 -6.39 7.28
C PHE A 82 -14.66 -7.10 8.62
N LEU A 83 -15.00 -6.35 9.66
CA LEU A 83 -15.20 -6.82 11.03
C LEU A 83 -16.69 -6.69 11.37
N PRO A 84 -17.52 -7.72 11.16
CA PRO A 84 -18.97 -7.62 11.29
C PRO A 84 -19.43 -7.20 12.69
N LYS A 85 -18.73 -7.66 13.74
CA LYS A 85 -19.09 -7.37 15.14
C LYS A 85 -18.96 -5.91 15.52
N SER A 86 -17.92 -5.23 15.02
CA SER A 86 -17.66 -3.82 15.33
C SER A 86 -18.12 -2.88 14.23
N ASP A 87 -18.62 -3.42 13.10
CA ASP A 87 -19.01 -2.67 11.92
C ASP A 87 -17.87 -1.78 11.40
N GLN A 88 -16.67 -2.35 11.36
CA GLN A 88 -15.45 -1.66 10.96
C GLN A 88 -14.79 -2.33 9.78
N ILE A 89 -14.06 -1.53 9.04
CA ILE A 89 -13.21 -1.95 7.94
C ILE A 89 -11.77 -1.80 8.39
N GLU A 90 -11.01 -2.88 8.27
CA GLU A 90 -9.57 -2.87 8.52
C GLU A 90 -8.83 -2.78 7.19
N VAL A 91 -8.06 -1.73 7.01
CA VAL A 91 -7.19 -1.52 5.85
C VAL A 91 -5.76 -1.72 6.27
N SER A 92 -5.11 -2.70 5.69
CA SER A 92 -3.70 -3.02 5.94
C SER A 92 -2.83 -2.44 4.84
N THR A 93 -1.84 -1.67 5.22
CA THR A 93 -0.80 -1.12 4.32
C THR A 93 0.58 -1.57 4.77
N LEU A 94 1.63 -1.13 4.07
CA LEU A 94 3.01 -1.34 4.49
C LEU A 94 3.66 -0.03 4.91
N THR A 95 4.45 -0.10 5.96
CA THR A 95 5.38 0.98 6.32
C THR A 95 6.59 0.98 5.40
N MET A 96 7.40 2.04 5.45
CA MET A 96 8.67 2.14 4.72
C MET A 96 9.63 0.96 5.02
N ALA A 97 9.59 0.42 6.25
CA ALA A 97 10.40 -0.73 6.66
C ALA A 97 9.75 -2.09 6.28
N GLY A 98 8.65 -2.08 5.54
CA GLY A 98 7.93 -3.30 5.15
C GLY A 98 7.19 -3.98 6.30
N HIS A 99 6.89 -3.26 7.39
CA HIS A 99 6.01 -3.76 8.44
C HIS A 99 4.56 -3.51 8.04
N ARG A 100 3.68 -4.43 8.45
CA ARG A 100 2.24 -4.27 8.27
C ARG A 100 1.74 -3.18 9.23
N LEU A 101 0.91 -2.30 8.69
CA LEU A 101 0.20 -1.27 9.44
C LEU A 101 -1.29 -1.45 9.18
N ASP A 102 -2.04 -1.83 10.21
CA ASP A 102 -3.48 -2.02 10.15
C ASP A 102 -4.17 -0.78 10.73
N ARG A 103 -5.12 -0.23 9.98
CA ARG A 103 -5.96 0.88 10.41
C ARG A 103 -7.41 0.46 10.33
N GLN A 104 -8.18 0.81 11.35
CA GLN A 104 -9.60 0.50 11.44
C GLN A 104 -10.42 1.78 11.26
N TYR A 105 -11.47 1.68 10.47
CA TYR A 105 -12.39 2.75 10.15
C TYR A 105 -13.82 2.25 10.32
N ALA A 106 -14.75 3.13 10.66
CA ALA A 106 -16.16 2.75 10.64
C ALA A 106 -16.60 2.49 9.18
N SER A 107 -17.52 1.57 8.99
CA SER A 107 -18.06 1.27 7.65
C SER A 107 -18.77 2.48 7.02
N SER A 108 -19.26 3.40 7.85
CA SER A 108 -19.86 4.67 7.46
C SER A 108 -18.88 5.69 6.88
N ASP A 109 -17.59 5.58 7.22
CA ASP A 109 -16.57 6.56 6.85
C ASP A 109 -16.00 6.32 5.44
N VAL A 110 -16.53 5.30 4.76
CA VAL A 110 -16.16 4.99 3.38
C VAL A 110 -16.88 5.91 2.42
N GLY A 111 -16.10 6.75 1.76
CA GLY A 111 -16.60 7.63 0.71
C GLY A 111 -16.83 6.88 -0.61
N GLN A 112 -17.72 7.40 -1.42
CA GLN A 112 -17.93 6.87 -2.77
C GLN A 112 -16.66 7.07 -3.61
N SER A 113 -16.13 5.98 -4.13
CA SER A 113 -14.94 5.95 -4.98
C SER A 113 -15.30 5.68 -6.45
N LEU A 114 -16.34 4.89 -6.67
CA LEU A 114 -16.88 4.57 -7.99
C LEU A 114 -18.41 4.71 -7.98
N PRO A 115 -19.03 5.06 -9.12
CA PRO A 115 -20.49 4.98 -9.27
C PRO A 115 -20.97 3.55 -9.04
N ALA A 116 -22.10 3.38 -8.35
CA ALA A 116 -22.61 2.05 -7.99
C ALA A 116 -22.84 1.14 -9.23
N SER A 117 -23.31 1.73 -10.35
CA SER A 117 -23.50 1.01 -11.61
C SER A 117 -22.20 0.54 -12.26
N THR A 118 -21.09 1.21 -11.94
CA THR A 118 -19.79 0.95 -12.56
C THR A 118 -18.96 0.00 -11.70
N ALA A 119 -19.14 0.03 -10.37
CA ALA A 119 -18.32 -0.73 -9.43
C ALA A 119 -18.40 -2.25 -9.66
N GLU A 120 -19.59 -2.82 -9.91
CA GLU A 120 -19.74 -4.24 -10.20
C GLU A 120 -19.19 -4.62 -11.57
N THR A 121 -19.47 -3.79 -12.58
CA THR A 121 -19.03 -4.03 -13.96
C THR A 121 -17.52 -3.88 -14.07
N GLU A 122 -16.93 -2.88 -13.43
CA GLU A 122 -15.49 -2.68 -13.44
C GLU A 122 -14.74 -3.78 -12.68
N LEU A 123 -15.24 -4.24 -11.53
CA LEU A 123 -14.64 -5.37 -10.83
C LEU A 123 -14.74 -6.68 -11.62
N GLN A 124 -15.78 -6.84 -12.46
CA GLN A 124 -15.93 -8.00 -13.34
C GLN A 124 -15.14 -7.84 -14.64
N SER A 125 -15.06 -6.63 -15.19
CA SER A 125 -14.37 -6.33 -16.45
C SER A 125 -12.86 -6.13 -16.30
N LEU A 126 -12.32 -6.11 -15.08
CA LEU A 126 -10.92 -5.85 -14.78
C LEU A 126 -9.98 -6.97 -15.29
N HIS A 127 -10.01 -7.21 -16.60
CA HIS A 127 -8.97 -7.98 -17.29
C HIS A 127 -7.64 -7.20 -17.39
N GLY A 128 -7.62 -5.92 -17.00
CA GLY A 128 -6.46 -5.05 -16.95
C GLY A 128 -6.06 -4.69 -15.51
N ALA A 129 -4.79 -4.41 -15.29
CA ALA A 129 -4.29 -3.92 -13.99
C ALA A 129 -4.70 -2.46 -13.76
N HIS A 130 -5.98 -2.21 -13.52
CA HIS A 130 -6.45 -0.88 -13.16
C HIS A 130 -6.30 -0.64 -11.67
N MET A 131 -5.80 0.53 -11.33
CA MET A 131 -5.76 0.99 -9.96
C MET A 131 -7.09 1.65 -9.64
N VAL A 132 -7.77 1.12 -8.63
CA VAL A 132 -9.05 1.65 -8.17
C VAL A 132 -8.80 2.38 -6.86
N PRO A 133 -9.14 3.67 -6.75
CA PRO A 133 -9.05 4.36 -5.48
C PRO A 133 -10.14 3.86 -4.52
N LEU A 134 -9.80 3.75 -3.25
CA LEU A 134 -10.73 3.55 -2.15
C LEU A 134 -10.58 4.75 -1.21
N ASN A 135 -11.62 5.54 -1.10
CA ASN A 135 -11.67 6.70 -0.21
C ASN A 135 -12.26 6.28 1.13
N VAL A 136 -11.49 6.48 2.19
CA VAL A 136 -11.94 6.20 3.56
C VAL A 136 -11.49 7.35 4.42
N ASP A 137 -12.46 8.08 4.97
CA ASP A 137 -12.20 9.29 5.74
C ASP A 137 -11.31 10.27 4.93
N GLU A 138 -10.25 10.80 5.50
CA GLU A 138 -9.29 11.68 4.81
C GLU A 138 -8.24 10.92 3.95
N HIS A 139 -8.34 9.59 3.88
CA HIS A 139 -7.32 8.76 3.26
C HIS A 139 -7.80 8.13 1.95
N THR A 140 -6.98 8.22 0.91
CA THR A 140 -7.20 7.50 -0.35
C THR A 140 -6.22 6.34 -0.46
N TYR A 141 -6.75 5.14 -0.52
CA TYR A 141 -5.98 3.92 -0.75
C TYR A 141 -6.14 3.47 -2.20
N MET A 142 -5.11 2.84 -2.74
CA MET A 142 -5.12 2.27 -4.09
C MET A 142 -5.25 0.75 -4.02
N LEU A 143 -6.19 0.23 -4.78
CA LEU A 143 -6.43 -1.19 -4.95
C LEU A 143 -6.03 -1.60 -6.36
N VAL A 144 -5.49 -2.81 -6.49
CA VAL A 144 -5.29 -3.43 -7.81
C VAL A 144 -6.47 -4.34 -8.07
N GLY A 145 -7.42 -3.87 -8.88
CA GLY A 145 -8.62 -4.61 -9.25
C GLY A 145 -8.30 -5.75 -10.21
N ARG A 146 -7.71 -6.83 -9.73
CA ARG A 146 -7.37 -8.01 -10.54
C ARG A 146 -7.71 -9.29 -9.79
N PRO A 147 -8.41 -10.27 -10.40
CA PRO A 147 -8.38 -11.61 -9.85
C PRO A 147 -6.92 -12.11 -9.81
N PRO A 148 -6.42 -12.73 -8.75
CA PRO A 148 -7.10 -13.31 -7.60
C PRO A 148 -7.14 -12.42 -6.33
N HIS A 149 -6.99 -11.10 -6.46
CA HIS A 149 -6.90 -10.21 -5.30
C HIS A 149 -8.25 -9.98 -4.61
N VAL A 150 -9.33 -10.00 -5.39
CA VAL A 150 -10.70 -9.80 -4.91
C VAL A 150 -11.24 -11.13 -4.38
N ARG A 151 -11.63 -11.18 -3.12
CA ARG A 151 -12.18 -12.37 -2.45
C ARG A 151 -13.71 -12.35 -2.44
N GLU A 152 -14.27 -11.20 -2.10
CA GLU A 152 -15.71 -10.97 -2.00
C GLU A 152 -16.08 -9.81 -2.95
N PRO A 153 -16.37 -10.08 -4.23
CA PRO A 153 -16.55 -9.02 -5.22
C PRO A 153 -17.78 -8.15 -4.93
N ALA A 154 -18.90 -8.74 -4.50
CA ALA A 154 -20.10 -7.97 -4.19
C ALA A 154 -19.90 -7.01 -3.00
N ALA A 155 -19.25 -7.48 -1.94
CA ALA A 155 -18.94 -6.68 -0.77
C ALA A 155 -17.91 -5.57 -1.09
N LEU A 156 -16.89 -5.89 -1.91
CA LEU A 156 -15.92 -4.91 -2.34
C LEU A 156 -16.55 -3.86 -3.27
N ALA A 157 -17.47 -4.25 -4.16
CA ALA A 157 -18.21 -3.32 -4.99
C ALA A 157 -19.08 -2.37 -4.18
N ALA A 158 -19.78 -2.88 -3.19
CA ALA A 158 -20.57 -2.07 -2.26
C ALA A 158 -19.68 -1.07 -1.50
N LEU A 159 -18.49 -1.52 -1.06
CA LEU A 159 -17.52 -0.67 -0.40
C LEU A 159 -17.05 0.48 -1.32
N LEU A 160 -16.67 0.18 -2.55
CA LEU A 160 -16.23 1.18 -3.53
C LEU A 160 -17.34 2.15 -3.95
N ALA A 161 -18.58 1.70 -3.90
CA ALA A 161 -19.76 2.53 -4.13
C ALA A 161 -20.13 3.43 -2.92
N GLY A 162 -19.38 3.39 -1.82
CA GLY A 162 -19.69 4.15 -0.60
C GLY A 162 -20.85 3.56 0.20
N ARG A 163 -21.25 2.31 -0.07
CA ARG A 163 -22.34 1.61 0.61
C ARG A 163 -21.83 0.70 1.73
N GLY A 164 -20.92 1.23 2.57
CA GLY A 164 -20.32 0.46 3.65
C GLY A 164 -21.34 -0.15 4.64
N SER A 165 -22.45 0.53 4.88
CA SER A 165 -23.54 0.05 5.74
C SER A 165 -24.21 -1.23 5.24
N GLU A 166 -24.11 -1.56 3.96
CA GLU A 166 -24.67 -2.79 3.39
C GLU A 166 -23.78 -4.02 3.59
N LEU A 167 -22.52 -3.83 4.01
CA LEU A 167 -21.57 -4.93 4.19
C LEU A 167 -22.07 -6.02 5.13
N LYS A 168 -22.76 -5.66 6.20
CA LYS A 168 -23.38 -6.64 7.11
C LYS A 168 -24.39 -7.59 6.45
N ARG A 169 -25.05 -7.12 5.40
CA ARG A 169 -26.01 -7.93 4.64
C ARG A 169 -25.32 -8.83 3.63
N LEU A 170 -24.23 -8.34 3.03
CA LEU A 170 -23.50 -9.03 1.97
C LEU A 170 -22.51 -10.06 2.52
N VAL A 171 -22.05 -9.83 3.76
CA VAL A 171 -21.07 -10.70 4.43
C VAL A 171 -21.73 -11.22 5.72
N PRO A 172 -22.53 -12.29 5.64
CA PRO A 172 -23.13 -12.88 6.81
C PRO A 172 -22.08 -13.39 7.78
N ASP A 173 -22.38 -13.32 9.07
CA ASP A 173 -21.51 -13.92 10.08
C ASP A 173 -21.29 -15.41 9.74
N PRO A 174 -20.03 -15.88 9.75
CA PRO A 174 -19.78 -17.31 9.58
C PRO A 174 -20.48 -18.10 10.67
N PRO A 175 -20.98 -19.29 10.35
CA PRO A 175 -21.63 -20.13 11.31
C PRO A 175 -20.72 -20.38 12.52
N SER A 176 -21.29 -20.19 13.70
CA SER A 176 -20.64 -20.40 15.01
C SER A 176 -20.27 -21.85 15.26
#